data_6e272bba1a03ee19e304d7a033a6535c
#
_entry.id   6e272bba1a03ee19e304d7a033a6535c
#
_cell.length_a   1.000
_cell.length_b   1.000
_cell.length_c   1.000
_cell.angle_alpha   90.00
_cell.angle_beta   90.00
_cell.angle_gamma   90.00
#
_symmetry.space_group_name_H-M   'P 1'
#
loop_
_entity.id
_entity.type
_entity.pdbx_description
1 polymer ?
#
loop_
_entity_poly.entity_id
_entity_poly.type
_entity_poly.pdbx_seq_one_letter_code
_entity_poly.pdbx_strand_id
1 'polypeptide(L)'
;VPRLGALPDYQCYSCHSCDDCCRGNLSVPVTPEEAEAIRAQGWAEEPGFVGRDLFIEHQGGLYLAQDGATGCIFLDPAGGCRIHARFGLEAKPLACRLYPHVFVPVGREARVDLHFDCSSVAANLGRPLAAQGDDLRAILPEVITTERFAPVPLRPGIEWTQMRLDRLTAAFEAILTAPDLELT
;
A
#
# COMPACT_ATOMS: atom_id res chain seq x y z
N VAL A 1 17.09 2.42 9.73
CA VAL A 1 15.99 1.90 8.90
C VAL A 1 15.76 0.45 9.32
N PRO A 2 14.52 0.02 9.58
CA PRO A 2 14.22 -1.36 9.89
C PRO A 2 14.64 -2.26 8.72
N ARG A 3 14.94 -3.51 9.03
CA ARG A 3 15.25 -4.50 7.99
C ARG A 3 13.94 -5.06 7.46
N LEU A 4 13.92 -5.41 6.18
CA LEU A 4 12.83 -6.19 5.62
C LEU A 4 12.82 -7.59 6.27
N GLY A 5 11.68 -7.99 6.82
CA GLY A 5 11.46 -9.32 7.38
C GLY A 5 11.43 -10.41 6.30
N ALA A 6 11.23 -11.66 6.71
CA ALA A 6 11.06 -12.76 5.77
C ALA A 6 9.81 -12.55 4.91
N LEU A 7 9.94 -12.82 3.61
CA LEU A 7 8.84 -12.71 2.66
C LEU A 7 8.32 -14.11 2.32
N PRO A 8 7.00 -14.31 2.28
CA PRO A 8 6.41 -15.59 1.91
C PRO A 8 6.65 -15.90 0.41
N ASP A 9 6.85 -17.15 0.09
CA ASP A 9 6.99 -17.65 -1.27
C ASP A 9 5.66 -18.12 -1.88
N TYR A 10 4.67 -18.41 -1.04
CA TYR A 10 3.33 -18.86 -1.46
C TYR A 10 2.40 -17.70 -1.83
N GLN A 11 2.70 -16.48 -1.43
CA GLN A 11 1.92 -15.29 -1.72
C GLN A 11 2.51 -14.57 -2.93
N CYS A 12 1.70 -14.43 -3.98
CA CYS A 12 2.12 -13.85 -5.25
C CYS A 12 1.41 -12.53 -5.52
N TYR A 13 2.11 -11.65 -6.21
CA TYR A 13 1.54 -10.43 -6.75
C TYR A 13 2.34 -9.94 -7.96
N SER A 14 1.61 -9.51 -8.98
CA SER A 14 2.06 -8.60 -10.03
C SER A 14 0.88 -7.76 -10.48
N CYS A 15 1.10 -6.49 -10.79
CA CYS A 15 0.06 -5.63 -11.32
C CYS A 15 -0.34 -6.10 -12.73
N HIS A 16 -1.62 -6.38 -12.94
CA HIS A 16 -2.19 -6.79 -14.24
C HIS A 16 -2.97 -5.65 -14.91
N SER A 17 -2.82 -4.41 -14.41
CA SER A 17 -3.45 -3.21 -14.95
C SER A 17 -4.98 -3.35 -15.10
N CYS A 18 -5.64 -3.98 -14.11
CA CYS A 18 -7.10 -4.13 -14.08
C CYS A 18 -7.84 -2.83 -13.72
N ASP A 19 -7.13 -1.84 -13.22
CA ASP A 19 -7.63 -0.53 -12.76
C ASP A 19 -8.58 -0.57 -11.56
N ASP A 20 -8.82 -1.73 -10.94
CA ASP A 20 -9.75 -1.87 -9.81
C ASP A 20 -9.38 -0.94 -8.65
N CYS A 21 -8.07 -0.76 -8.38
CA CYS A 21 -7.57 0.19 -7.39
C CYS A 21 -7.86 1.67 -7.73
N CYS A 22 -8.02 1.98 -9.03
CA CYS A 22 -8.37 3.33 -9.50
C CYS A 22 -9.88 3.51 -9.62
N ARG A 23 -10.65 2.44 -9.87
CA ARG A 23 -12.12 2.45 -9.98
C ARG A 23 -12.82 2.32 -8.63
N GLY A 24 -12.14 1.70 -7.67
CA GLY A 24 -12.66 1.61 -6.30
C GLY A 24 -12.64 2.98 -5.61
N ASN A 25 -13.44 3.14 -4.57
CA ASN A 25 -13.47 4.34 -3.74
C ASN A 25 -12.28 4.39 -2.77
N LEU A 26 -11.07 4.07 -3.25
CA LEU A 26 -9.87 4.15 -2.44
C LEU A 26 -9.47 5.62 -2.28
N SER A 27 -9.46 6.09 -1.04
CA SER A 27 -8.89 7.39 -0.72
C SER A 27 -7.37 7.32 -0.84
N VAL A 28 -6.80 7.98 -1.83
CA VAL A 28 -5.35 8.02 -2.05
C VAL A 28 -4.78 9.27 -1.37
N PRO A 29 -4.13 9.14 -0.21
CA PRO A 29 -3.49 10.27 0.45
C PRO A 29 -2.30 10.76 -0.37
N VAL A 30 -2.09 12.07 -0.35
CA VAL A 30 -0.93 12.72 -0.97
C VAL A 30 -0.29 13.69 0.02
N THR A 31 1.03 13.79 0.01
CA THR A 31 1.72 14.83 0.76
C THR A 31 1.62 16.18 0.03
N PRO A 32 1.87 17.30 0.72
CA PRO A 32 1.94 18.60 0.06
C PRO A 32 2.95 18.63 -1.10
N GLU A 33 4.10 17.99 -0.94
CA GLU A 33 5.18 17.91 -1.93
C GLU A 33 4.73 17.09 -3.15
N GLU A 34 4.06 15.96 -2.94
CA GLU A 34 3.50 15.16 -4.04
C GLU A 34 2.41 15.94 -4.80
N ALA A 35 1.56 16.67 -4.08
CA ALA A 35 0.52 17.48 -4.68
C ALA A 35 1.13 18.61 -5.54
N GLU A 36 2.20 19.26 -5.08
CA GLU A 36 2.91 20.26 -5.85
C GLU A 36 3.57 19.65 -7.11
N ALA A 37 4.22 18.50 -6.97
CA ALA A 37 4.80 17.79 -8.09
C ALA A 37 3.75 17.42 -9.16
N ILE A 38 2.56 16.95 -8.72
CA ILE A 38 1.47 16.64 -9.64
C ILE A 38 0.90 17.90 -10.29
N ARG A 39 0.75 19.01 -9.55
CA ARG A 39 0.32 20.30 -10.16
C ARG A 39 1.31 20.79 -11.21
N ALA A 40 2.61 20.64 -10.96
CA ALA A 40 3.67 21.03 -11.89
C ALA A 40 3.67 20.21 -13.19
N GLN A 41 2.95 19.08 -13.24
CA GLN A 41 2.78 18.28 -14.46
C GLN A 41 1.84 18.92 -15.49
N GLY A 42 1.14 20.03 -15.14
CA GLY A 42 0.33 20.81 -16.08
C GLY A 42 -1.07 20.26 -16.35
N TRP A 43 -1.60 19.40 -15.48
CA TRP A 43 -2.92 18.78 -15.65
C TRP A 43 -4.08 19.78 -15.74
N ALA A 44 -4.01 20.91 -15.04
CA ALA A 44 -5.07 21.92 -15.01
C ALA A 44 -5.38 22.51 -16.41
N GLU A 45 -4.44 22.43 -17.32
CA GLU A 45 -4.56 22.92 -18.70
C GLU A 45 -5.04 21.83 -19.69
N GLU A 46 -5.07 20.58 -19.25
CA GLU A 46 -5.43 19.45 -20.10
C GLU A 46 -6.96 19.32 -20.25
N PRO A 47 -7.43 19.00 -21.47
CA PRO A 47 -8.85 18.67 -21.67
C PRO A 47 -9.32 17.56 -20.74
N GLY A 48 -10.39 17.80 -20.01
CA GLY A 48 -10.91 16.87 -19.00
C GLY A 48 -10.50 17.17 -17.55
N PHE A 49 -9.53 18.08 -17.35
CA PHE A 49 -9.17 18.58 -16.02
C PHE A 49 -9.49 20.07 -15.82
N VAL A 50 -9.78 20.80 -16.91
CA VAL A 50 -10.09 22.24 -16.83
C VAL A 50 -11.26 22.49 -15.88
N GLY A 51 -11.03 23.33 -14.87
CA GLY A 51 -12.03 23.69 -13.87
C GLY A 51 -12.34 22.59 -12.85
N ARG A 52 -11.55 21.53 -12.80
CA ARG A 52 -11.67 20.45 -11.82
C ARG A 52 -10.58 20.52 -10.77
N ASP A 53 -10.93 20.24 -9.52
CA ASP A 53 -9.95 20.07 -8.47
C ASP A 53 -9.25 18.71 -8.63
N LEU A 54 -7.92 18.71 -8.61
CA LEU A 54 -7.11 17.49 -8.66
C LEU A 54 -7.06 16.77 -7.30
N PHE A 55 -7.35 17.51 -6.23
CA PHE A 55 -7.24 17.06 -4.84
C PHE A 55 -8.46 17.47 -4.05
N ILE A 56 -8.75 16.70 -3.01
CA ILE A 56 -9.76 17.02 -2.00
C ILE A 56 -9.12 17.03 -0.62
N GLU A 57 -9.57 17.95 0.22
CA GLU A 57 -9.22 17.96 1.64
C GLU A 57 -10.30 17.23 2.43
N HIS A 58 -9.90 16.29 3.26
CA HIS A 58 -10.81 15.57 4.14
C HIS A 58 -10.12 15.23 5.47
N GLN A 59 -10.77 15.55 6.59
CA GLN A 59 -10.26 15.27 7.94
C GLN A 59 -8.80 15.72 8.19
N GLY A 60 -8.42 16.87 7.61
CA GLY A 60 -7.06 17.40 7.73
C GLY A 60 -6.00 16.75 6.87
N GLY A 61 -6.38 15.81 6.01
CA GLY A 61 -5.52 15.19 5.00
C GLY A 61 -5.87 15.66 3.58
N LEU A 62 -4.90 15.56 2.67
CA LEU A 62 -5.05 15.84 1.26
C LEU A 62 -5.10 14.51 0.48
N TYR A 63 -6.01 14.38 -0.46
CA TYR A 63 -6.25 13.16 -1.22
C TYR A 63 -6.42 13.47 -2.70
N LEU A 64 -6.13 12.51 -3.58
CA LEU A 64 -6.49 12.62 -4.99
C LEU A 64 -8.01 12.75 -5.12
N ALA A 65 -8.45 13.64 -5.99
CA ALA A 65 -9.87 13.78 -6.29
C ALA A 65 -10.42 12.52 -6.97
N GLN A 66 -11.70 12.26 -6.69
CA GLN A 66 -12.45 11.18 -7.31
C GLN A 66 -13.47 11.77 -8.28
N ASP A 67 -13.61 11.13 -9.43
CA ASP A 67 -14.75 11.34 -10.31
C ASP A 67 -15.83 10.33 -9.88
N GLY A 68 -16.87 10.80 -9.23
CA GLY A 68 -17.86 9.97 -8.55
C GLY A 68 -18.48 8.84 -9.37
N ALA A 69 -18.36 8.91 -10.69
CA ALA A 69 -18.87 7.88 -11.60
C ALA A 69 -17.79 6.87 -12.05
N THR A 70 -16.52 7.28 -12.06
CA THR A 70 -15.45 6.52 -12.72
C THR A 70 -14.28 6.18 -11.82
N GLY A 71 -14.17 6.77 -10.63
CA GLY A 71 -13.08 6.54 -9.67
C GLY A 71 -12.05 7.67 -9.68
N CYS A 72 -10.76 7.34 -9.60
CA CYS A 72 -9.67 8.33 -9.55
C CYS A 72 -9.72 9.29 -10.76
N ILE A 73 -9.56 10.60 -10.49
CA ILE A 73 -9.54 11.63 -11.55
C ILE A 73 -8.47 11.38 -12.64
N PHE A 74 -7.39 10.69 -12.27
CA PHE A 74 -6.29 10.33 -13.19
C PHE A 74 -6.48 8.99 -13.88
N LEU A 75 -7.62 8.33 -13.71
CA LEU A 75 -7.94 7.12 -14.48
C LEU A 75 -8.28 7.51 -15.92
N ASP A 76 -7.61 6.90 -16.89
CA ASP A 76 -7.94 7.09 -18.30
C ASP A 76 -9.21 6.29 -18.63
N PRO A 77 -10.17 6.86 -19.40
CA PRO A 77 -11.35 6.12 -19.84
C PRO A 77 -11.03 4.83 -20.61
N ALA A 78 -9.90 4.79 -21.31
CA ALA A 78 -9.41 3.59 -22.00
C ALA A 78 -8.72 2.59 -21.08
N GLY A 79 -8.54 2.93 -19.80
CA GLY A 79 -7.82 2.16 -18.78
C GLY A 79 -6.42 2.70 -18.50
N GLY A 80 -5.93 2.41 -17.29
CA GLY A 80 -4.61 2.84 -16.85
C GLY A 80 -4.58 4.22 -16.19
N CYS A 81 -3.46 4.50 -15.52
CA CYS A 81 -3.24 5.76 -14.84
C CYS A 81 -2.53 6.77 -15.77
N ARG A 82 -3.14 7.93 -15.99
CA ARG A 82 -2.57 9.00 -16.84
C ARG A 82 -1.23 9.52 -16.32
N ILE A 83 -1.06 9.63 -14.98
CA ILE A 83 0.23 10.02 -14.39
C ILE A 83 1.29 8.99 -14.78
N HIS A 84 1.00 7.69 -14.58
CA HIS A 84 1.94 6.62 -14.92
C HIS A 84 2.28 6.60 -16.42
N ALA A 85 1.27 6.71 -17.27
CA ALA A 85 1.45 6.65 -18.72
C ALA A 85 2.34 7.80 -19.25
N ARG A 86 2.23 9.01 -18.67
CA ARG A 86 2.94 10.19 -19.16
C ARG A 86 4.27 10.43 -18.47
N PHE A 87 4.37 10.15 -17.18
CA PHE A 87 5.52 10.55 -16.36
C PHE A 87 6.21 9.37 -15.66
N GLY A 88 5.69 8.15 -15.81
CA GLY A 88 6.25 6.96 -15.20
C GLY A 88 5.71 6.65 -13.80
N LEU A 89 6.16 5.52 -13.24
CA LEU A 89 5.70 5.01 -11.95
C LEU A 89 6.06 5.95 -10.80
N GLU A 90 7.27 6.48 -10.81
CA GLU A 90 7.82 7.34 -9.76
C GLU A 90 7.09 8.68 -9.61
N ALA A 91 6.37 9.11 -10.65
CA ALA A 91 5.57 10.32 -10.63
C ALA A 91 4.20 10.15 -9.95
N LYS A 92 3.83 8.91 -9.61
CA LYS A 92 2.62 8.62 -8.84
C LYS A 92 2.83 8.89 -7.36
N PRO A 93 1.76 9.25 -6.61
CA PRO A 93 1.82 9.28 -5.15
C PRO A 93 2.38 7.99 -4.56
N LEU A 94 3.11 8.09 -3.46
CA LEU A 94 3.68 6.93 -2.75
C LEU A 94 2.61 5.88 -2.44
N ALA A 95 1.44 6.31 -2.00
CA ALA A 95 0.32 5.40 -1.72
C ALA A 95 -0.08 4.54 -2.96
N CYS A 96 -0.05 5.14 -4.17
CA CYS A 96 -0.31 4.40 -5.42
C CYS A 96 0.84 3.48 -5.82
N ARG A 97 2.10 3.85 -5.50
CA ARG A 97 3.28 3.02 -5.78
C ARG A 97 3.37 1.82 -4.86
N LEU A 98 2.91 2.00 -3.61
CA LEU A 98 2.90 0.96 -2.59
C LEU A 98 1.80 -0.07 -2.80
N TYR A 99 0.60 0.38 -3.19
CA TYR A 99 -0.53 -0.54 -3.29
C TYR A 99 -0.23 -1.71 -4.23
N PRO A 100 -0.51 -2.93 -3.84
CA PRO A 100 -1.25 -3.38 -2.66
C PRO A 100 -0.37 -3.77 -1.45
N HIS A 101 0.91 -3.40 -1.42
CA HIS A 101 1.81 -3.75 -0.33
C HIS A 101 1.51 -2.94 0.94
N VAL A 102 1.49 -3.63 2.07
CA VAL A 102 1.36 -3.06 3.41
C VAL A 102 2.63 -3.35 4.18
N PHE A 103 3.28 -2.30 4.67
CA PHE A 103 4.47 -2.44 5.50
C PHE A 103 4.09 -2.28 6.96
N VAL A 104 4.25 -3.36 7.73
CA VAL A 104 3.93 -3.38 9.15
C VAL A 104 5.23 -3.42 9.95
N PRO A 105 5.52 -2.38 10.71
CA PRO A 105 6.69 -2.37 11.57
C PRO A 105 6.53 -3.35 12.74
N VAL A 106 7.51 -4.24 12.90
CA VAL A 106 7.53 -5.26 13.96
C VAL A 106 8.92 -5.31 14.58
N GLY A 107 9.08 -4.69 15.74
CA GLY A 107 10.39 -4.61 16.43
C GLY A 107 11.45 -3.89 15.59
N ARG A 108 12.42 -4.62 15.06
CA ARG A 108 13.49 -4.09 14.20
C ARG A 108 13.31 -4.42 12.73
N GLU A 109 12.19 -5.02 12.38
CA GLU A 109 11.87 -5.46 11.05
C GLU A 109 10.59 -4.80 10.55
N ALA A 110 10.46 -4.74 9.24
CA ALA A 110 9.21 -4.46 8.56
C ALA A 110 8.71 -5.74 7.92
N ARG A 111 7.53 -6.21 8.33
CA ARG A 111 6.83 -7.27 7.62
C ARG A 111 6.06 -6.68 6.46
N VAL A 112 5.96 -7.43 5.38
CA VAL A 112 5.15 -7.04 4.22
C VAL A 112 3.96 -7.96 4.12
N ASP A 113 2.81 -7.35 3.97
CA ASP A 113 1.54 -7.99 3.69
C ASP A 113 0.93 -7.39 2.42
N LEU A 114 -0.17 -7.95 1.93
CA LEU A 114 -0.87 -7.49 0.75
C LEU A 114 -2.34 -7.20 1.04
N HIS A 115 -2.86 -6.13 0.46
CA HIS A 115 -4.30 -5.85 0.46
C HIS A 115 -5.06 -6.85 -0.42
N PHE A 116 -5.95 -7.63 0.16
CA PHE A 116 -6.78 -8.64 -0.53
C PHE A 116 -7.96 -8.04 -1.32
N ASP A 117 -8.20 -6.75 -1.22
CA ASP A 117 -9.09 -6.00 -2.11
C ASP A 117 -8.48 -5.77 -3.52
N CYS A 118 -7.21 -6.09 -3.70
CA CYS A 118 -6.59 -6.16 -5.02
C CYS A 118 -6.94 -7.47 -5.72
N SER A 119 -7.58 -7.40 -6.88
CA SER A 119 -7.99 -8.58 -7.67
C SER A 119 -6.82 -9.51 -7.99
N SER A 120 -5.63 -8.96 -8.29
CA SER A 120 -4.43 -9.76 -8.55
C SER A 120 -3.94 -10.50 -7.30
N VAL A 121 -4.04 -9.87 -6.12
CA VAL A 121 -3.69 -10.49 -4.83
C VAL A 121 -4.71 -11.57 -4.47
N ALA A 122 -5.99 -11.27 -4.57
CA ALA A 122 -7.07 -12.23 -4.27
C ALA A 122 -6.99 -13.48 -5.14
N ALA A 123 -6.56 -13.33 -6.39
CA ALA A 123 -6.34 -14.45 -7.32
C ALA A 123 -4.94 -15.07 -7.22
N ASN A 124 -4.07 -14.57 -6.33
CA ASN A 124 -2.69 -15.00 -6.12
C ASN A 124 -1.86 -15.04 -7.42
N LEU A 125 -1.97 -14.00 -8.24
CA LEU A 125 -1.36 -13.91 -9.57
C LEU A 125 -0.02 -13.18 -9.54
N GLY A 126 0.95 -13.67 -10.31
CA GLY A 126 2.21 -12.98 -10.57
C GLY A 126 3.41 -13.58 -9.87
N ARG A 127 4.39 -12.74 -9.51
CA ARG A 127 5.65 -13.15 -8.90
C ARG A 127 5.48 -13.38 -7.39
N PRO A 128 6.10 -14.42 -6.81
CA PRO A 128 6.16 -14.59 -5.36
C PRO A 128 6.74 -13.35 -4.67
N LEU A 129 6.23 -12.99 -3.50
CA LEU A 129 6.77 -11.87 -2.71
C LEU A 129 8.25 -12.07 -2.39
N ALA A 130 8.68 -13.30 -2.12
CA ALA A 130 10.08 -13.62 -1.88
C ALA A 130 11.00 -13.20 -3.05
N ALA A 131 10.50 -13.21 -4.28
CA ALA A 131 11.25 -12.79 -5.47
C ALA A 131 11.24 -11.26 -5.69
N GLN A 132 10.54 -10.49 -4.87
CA GLN A 132 10.41 -9.03 -4.96
C GLN A 132 11.21 -8.29 -3.86
N GLY A 133 12.04 -9.02 -3.12
CA GLY A 133 12.72 -8.49 -1.94
C GLY A 133 13.60 -7.26 -2.20
N ASP A 134 14.23 -7.15 -3.36
CA ASP A 134 15.07 -6.00 -3.69
C ASP A 134 14.22 -4.75 -3.98
N ASP A 135 13.13 -4.89 -4.71
CA ASP A 135 12.18 -3.80 -5.00
C ASP A 135 11.56 -3.28 -3.70
N LEU A 136 11.14 -4.20 -2.80
CA LEU A 136 10.55 -3.87 -1.51
C LEU A 136 11.56 -3.22 -0.54
N ARG A 137 12.83 -3.63 -0.57
CA ARG A 137 13.90 -2.97 0.21
C ARG A 137 14.17 -1.56 -0.28
N ALA A 138 14.11 -1.34 -1.59
CA ALA A 138 14.35 -0.01 -2.16
C ALA A 138 13.31 1.02 -1.71
N ILE A 139 12.03 0.63 -1.62
CA ILE A 139 10.94 1.53 -1.23
C ILE A 139 10.76 1.66 0.29
N LEU A 140 11.26 0.71 1.08
CA LEU A 140 11.08 0.67 2.52
C LEU A 140 11.45 1.97 3.27
N PRO A 141 12.55 2.68 2.94
CA PRO A 141 12.90 3.95 3.59
C PRO A 141 11.89 5.08 3.38
N GLU A 142 11.13 5.05 2.29
CA GLU A 142 10.08 6.03 2.02
C GLU A 142 8.84 5.80 2.87
N VAL A 143 8.61 4.54 3.27
CA VAL A 143 7.40 4.12 4.02
C VAL A 143 7.62 4.18 5.52
N ILE A 144 8.78 3.74 5.99
CA ILE A 144 9.11 3.65 7.41
C ILE A 144 10.26 4.59 7.72
N THR A 145 9.92 5.73 8.30
CA THR A 145 10.85 6.80 8.64
C THR A 145 11.32 6.76 10.11
N THR A 146 10.74 5.88 10.94
CA THR A 146 11.08 5.76 12.36
C THR A 146 11.73 4.40 12.67
N GLU A 147 12.75 4.42 13.52
CA GLU A 147 13.42 3.19 14.01
C GLU A 147 12.80 2.65 15.30
N ARG A 148 11.89 3.41 15.92
CA ARG A 148 11.28 3.04 17.20
C ARG A 148 9.77 2.94 17.03
N PHE A 149 9.26 1.77 17.29
CA PHE A 149 7.84 1.51 17.31
C PHE A 149 7.32 1.58 18.75
N ALA A 150 6.14 2.14 18.90
CA ALA A 150 5.47 2.18 20.19
C ALA A 150 5.20 0.75 20.70
N PRO A 151 5.22 0.51 22.00
CA PRO A 151 4.74 -0.74 22.56
C PRO A 151 3.32 -1.05 22.09
N VAL A 152 3.03 -2.33 21.91
CA VAL A 152 1.67 -2.76 21.48
C VAL A 152 0.73 -2.68 22.67
N PRO A 153 -0.29 -1.79 22.65
CA PRO A 153 -1.27 -1.71 23.71
C PRO A 153 -2.22 -2.90 23.60
N LEU A 154 -2.24 -3.78 24.59
CA LEU A 154 -3.18 -4.90 24.63
C LEU A 154 -4.54 -4.47 25.17
N ARG A 155 -4.52 -3.61 26.20
CA ARG A 155 -5.68 -2.94 26.81
C ARG A 155 -5.19 -1.75 27.62
N PRO A 156 -6.07 -0.83 28.05
CA PRO A 156 -5.66 0.29 28.90
C PRO A 156 -4.78 -0.16 30.08
N GLY A 157 -3.58 0.41 30.19
CA GLY A 157 -2.61 0.11 31.24
C GLY A 157 -1.80 -1.18 31.09
N ILE A 158 -1.96 -1.94 30.00
CA ILE A 158 -1.17 -3.13 29.71
C ILE A 158 -0.57 -3.03 28.32
N GLU A 159 0.74 -2.92 28.27
CA GLU A 159 1.54 -2.93 27.05
C GLU A 159 2.35 -4.22 26.98
N TRP A 160 2.44 -4.77 25.78
CA TRP A 160 3.29 -5.93 25.55
C TRP A 160 4.64 -5.51 24.98
N THR A 161 5.68 -6.15 25.48
CA THR A 161 6.99 -6.07 24.83
C THR A 161 6.93 -6.81 23.51
N GLN A 162 7.71 -6.38 22.53
CA GLN A 162 7.83 -7.04 21.22
C GLN A 162 8.09 -8.55 21.36
N MET A 163 8.99 -8.95 22.28
CA MET A 163 9.29 -10.36 22.53
C MET A 163 8.06 -11.19 22.96
N ARG A 164 7.13 -10.60 23.73
CA ARG A 164 5.89 -11.31 24.12
C ARG A 164 4.95 -11.45 22.93
N LEU A 165 4.87 -10.41 22.12
CA LEU A 165 4.06 -10.44 20.89
C LEU A 165 4.60 -11.49 19.92
N ASP A 166 5.93 -11.54 19.70
CA ASP A 166 6.57 -12.52 18.81
C ASP A 166 6.32 -13.97 19.26
N ARG A 167 6.39 -14.23 20.59
CA ARG A 167 6.05 -15.54 21.14
C ARG A 167 4.59 -15.93 20.92
N LEU A 168 3.68 -14.99 21.08
CA LEU A 168 2.25 -15.23 20.83
C LEU A 168 2.00 -15.52 19.36
N THR A 169 2.55 -14.70 18.46
CA THR A 169 2.43 -14.88 17.01
C THR A 169 2.97 -16.25 16.60
N ALA A 170 4.17 -16.62 17.06
CA ALA A 170 4.76 -17.94 16.78
C ALA A 170 3.89 -19.10 17.31
N ALA A 171 3.24 -18.93 18.47
CA ALA A 171 2.34 -19.94 19.02
C ALA A 171 1.08 -20.09 18.13
N PHE A 172 0.50 -18.98 17.65
CA PHE A 172 -0.63 -19.04 16.72
C PHE A 172 -0.22 -19.65 15.37
N GLU A 173 0.91 -19.27 14.82
CA GLU A 173 1.43 -19.85 13.58
C GLU A 173 1.60 -21.37 13.72
N ALA A 174 2.18 -21.84 14.84
CA ALA A 174 2.34 -23.27 15.10
C ALA A 174 1.00 -24.02 15.19
N ILE A 175 -0.03 -23.40 15.79
CA ILE A 175 -1.37 -23.97 15.85
C ILE A 175 -1.99 -24.02 14.45
N LEU A 176 -1.96 -22.93 13.71
CA LEU A 176 -2.61 -22.82 12.40
C LEU A 176 -1.95 -23.67 11.31
N THR A 177 -0.66 -23.97 11.48
CA THR A 177 0.11 -24.81 10.54
C THR A 177 0.21 -26.26 10.98
N ALA A 178 -0.41 -26.64 12.11
CA ALA A 178 -0.44 -28.03 12.57
C ALA A 178 -1.17 -28.91 11.55
N PRO A 179 -0.58 -30.03 11.11
CA PRO A 179 -1.16 -30.88 10.06
C PRO A 179 -2.49 -31.54 10.45
N ASP A 180 -2.79 -31.60 11.75
CA ASP A 180 -3.99 -32.24 12.31
C ASP A 180 -5.06 -31.22 12.75
N LEU A 181 -4.96 -29.95 12.33
CA LEU A 181 -5.95 -28.94 12.67
C LEU A 181 -7.22 -29.14 11.85
N GLU A 182 -8.21 -29.79 12.42
CA GLU A 182 -9.58 -29.80 11.88
C GLU A 182 -10.29 -28.52 12.31
N LEU A 183 -10.52 -27.62 11.36
CA LEU A 183 -11.37 -26.45 11.55
C LEU A 183 -12.83 -26.92 11.48
N THR A 184 -13.45 -27.15 12.63
CA THR A 184 -14.89 -27.45 12.76
C THR A 184 -15.72 -26.16 12.76
#